data_82ab38bf377e2738c79fb54e4052ea51
#
_entry.id   82ab38bf377e2738c79fb54e4052ea51
#
_cell.length_a   1.000
_cell.length_b   1.000
_cell.length_c   1.000
_cell.angle_alpha   90.00
_cell.angle_beta   90.00
_cell.angle_gamma   90.00
#
_symmetry.space_group_name_H-M   'P 1'
#
loop_
_entity.id
_entity.type
_entity.pdbx_description
1 polymer ?
#
loop_
_entity_poly.entity_id
_entity_poly.type
_entity_poly.pdbx_seq_one_letter_code
_entity_poly.pdbx_strand_id
1 'polypeptide(L)'
;TTGNYPGRARTPEELMADIDVVLSLCPGTKKINLHASYAIFDEENPWVDRDKLEPKHFRKWVDFCKARGLGADFNPTYFSHPMCDPLTLSSPNEETRRFWINHGKACIRISQYLAEELGQPCTMNIWTGDGFKDVPADRKGPRDRYRASIDEILSEPYDFNLVKPCIESKVFGIGVEAYTVGSA
;
A
#
# COMPACT_ATOMS: atom_id res chain seq x y z
N THR A 1 0.83 2.42 12.13
CA THR A 1 0.30 2.47 13.51
C THR A 1 -0.28 3.84 13.78
N THR A 2 -1.50 3.88 14.21
CA THR A 2 -2.20 5.08 14.61
C THR A 2 -1.99 5.35 16.10
N GLY A 3 -1.93 6.61 16.48
CA GLY A 3 -1.79 7.01 17.86
C GLY A 3 -0.35 7.34 18.27
N ASN A 4 -0.23 8.13 19.33
CA ASN A 4 1.04 8.59 19.89
C ASN A 4 1.06 8.25 21.39
N TYR A 5 1.37 7.00 21.70
CA TYR A 5 1.42 6.47 23.07
C TYR A 5 2.83 5.99 23.44
N PRO A 6 3.19 5.96 24.70
CA PRO A 6 4.45 5.40 25.16
C PRO A 6 4.61 3.93 24.74
N GLY A 7 5.80 3.57 24.27
CA GLY A 7 6.10 2.19 23.80
C GLY A 7 5.67 1.87 22.38
N ARG A 8 5.07 2.80 21.64
CA ARG A 8 4.79 2.60 20.21
C ARG A 8 6.08 2.46 19.41
N ALA A 9 6.16 1.45 18.55
CA ALA A 9 7.24 1.31 17.58
C ALA A 9 7.37 2.55 16.70
N ARG A 10 8.57 3.08 16.53
CA ARG A 10 8.88 4.29 15.75
C ARG A 10 9.90 4.03 14.66
N THR A 11 10.63 2.93 14.76
CA THR A 11 11.59 2.50 13.74
C THR A 11 11.18 1.14 13.16
N PRO A 12 11.68 0.78 11.98
CA PRO A 12 11.46 -0.56 11.44
C PRO A 12 11.93 -1.68 12.38
N GLU A 13 13.04 -1.49 13.07
CA GLU A 13 13.60 -2.48 14.01
C GLU A 13 12.69 -2.67 15.23
N GLU A 14 12.16 -1.58 15.78
CA GLU A 14 11.18 -1.66 16.88
C GLU A 14 9.89 -2.35 16.41
N LEU A 15 9.43 -2.07 15.18
CA LEU A 15 8.25 -2.73 14.62
C LEU A 15 8.51 -4.23 14.39
N MET A 16 9.69 -4.61 13.92
CA MET A 16 10.09 -6.01 13.77
C MET A 16 10.12 -6.74 15.12
N ALA A 17 10.57 -6.07 16.18
CA ALA A 17 10.56 -6.62 17.54
C ALA A 17 9.13 -6.81 18.05
N ASP A 18 8.21 -5.88 17.81
CA ASP A 18 6.80 -6.03 18.14
C ASP A 18 6.16 -7.20 17.38
N ILE A 19 6.48 -7.35 16.09
CA ILE A 19 6.02 -8.49 15.28
C ILE A 19 6.52 -9.81 15.86
N ASP A 20 7.77 -9.91 16.33
CA ASP A 20 8.30 -11.12 16.95
C ASP A 20 7.49 -11.55 18.18
N VAL A 21 7.05 -10.61 18.99
CA VAL A 21 6.15 -10.90 20.11
C VAL A 21 4.84 -11.49 19.62
N VAL A 22 4.21 -10.89 18.62
CA VAL A 22 2.97 -11.40 18.03
C VAL A 22 3.17 -12.79 17.44
N LEU A 23 4.26 -13.02 16.72
CA LEU A 23 4.57 -14.33 16.12
C LEU A 23 4.72 -15.42 17.16
N SER A 24 5.24 -15.11 18.34
CA SER A 24 5.37 -16.08 19.45
C SER A 24 4.03 -16.51 20.05
N LEU A 25 3.02 -15.66 19.92
CA LEU A 25 1.68 -15.89 20.49
C LEU A 25 0.69 -16.52 19.47
N CYS A 26 0.94 -16.39 18.18
CA CYS A 26 0.04 -16.85 17.14
C CYS A 26 0.57 -18.13 16.49
N PRO A 27 -0.11 -19.28 16.58
CA PRO A 27 0.29 -20.51 15.90
C PRO A 27 -0.01 -20.49 14.39
N GLY A 28 0.58 -21.41 13.64
CA GLY A 28 0.29 -21.65 12.22
C GLY A 28 1.20 -20.87 11.26
N THR A 29 0.99 -21.09 9.96
CA THR A 29 1.68 -20.38 8.87
C THR A 29 1.21 -18.93 8.82
N LYS A 30 2.13 -17.99 8.63
CA LYS A 30 1.84 -16.57 8.75
C LYS A 30 2.36 -15.78 7.56
N LYS A 31 1.66 -14.71 7.27
CA LYS A 31 2.10 -13.60 6.44
C LYS A 31 2.04 -12.30 7.22
N ILE A 32 2.89 -11.36 6.87
CA ILE A 32 2.76 -9.97 7.30
C ILE A 32 2.22 -9.12 6.16
N ASN A 33 1.47 -8.08 6.48
CA ASN A 33 1.02 -7.11 5.49
C ASN A 33 1.89 -5.85 5.60
N LEU A 34 2.77 -5.65 4.62
CA LEU A 34 3.64 -4.50 4.56
C LEU A 34 2.92 -3.32 3.90
N HIS A 35 3.14 -2.14 4.43
CA HIS A 35 2.70 -0.89 3.83
C HIS A 35 3.84 -0.22 3.05
N ALA A 36 3.52 0.47 1.96
CA ALA A 36 4.50 1.27 1.23
C ALA A 36 5.20 2.32 2.11
N SER A 37 4.51 2.79 3.16
CA SER A 37 5.07 3.69 4.17
C SER A 37 6.13 3.04 5.08
N TYR A 38 6.33 1.72 5.00
CA TYR A 38 7.37 0.99 5.73
C TYR A 38 8.67 0.83 4.93
N ALA A 39 8.79 1.50 3.79
CA ALA A 39 10.04 1.59 3.07
C ALA A 39 11.18 2.03 4.00
N ILE A 40 12.33 1.36 3.91
CA ILE A 40 13.49 1.63 4.77
C ILE A 40 14.54 2.36 3.92
N PHE A 41 14.99 3.48 4.44
CA PHE A 41 16.00 4.32 3.83
C PHE A 41 17.26 4.32 4.69
N ASP A 42 18.42 4.30 4.06
CA ASP A 42 19.74 4.34 4.68
C ASP A 42 20.74 5.04 3.75
N GLU A 43 22.04 5.01 4.10
CA GLU A 43 23.10 5.65 3.31
C GLU A 43 23.22 5.08 1.88
N GLU A 44 22.99 3.78 1.70
CA GLU A 44 23.03 3.11 0.40
C GLU A 44 21.73 3.31 -0.39
N ASN A 45 20.60 3.50 0.31
CA ASN A 45 19.28 3.69 -0.24
C ASN A 45 18.66 4.97 0.33
N PRO A 46 19.04 6.16 -0.20
CA PRO A 46 18.57 7.44 0.31
C PRO A 46 17.06 7.60 0.11
N TRP A 47 16.47 8.48 0.90
CA TRP A 47 15.04 8.77 0.83
C TRP A 47 14.61 9.18 -0.59
N VAL A 48 13.50 8.59 -1.01
CA VAL A 48 12.78 8.94 -2.23
C VAL A 48 11.29 9.07 -1.93
N ASP A 49 10.58 9.81 -2.77
CA ASP A 49 9.13 9.91 -2.66
C ASP A 49 8.43 8.62 -3.12
N ARG A 50 7.16 8.47 -2.77
CA ARG A 50 6.40 7.23 -2.96
C ARG A 50 6.31 6.77 -4.41
N ASP A 51 6.23 7.69 -5.36
CA ASP A 51 6.20 7.36 -6.79
C ASP A 51 7.53 6.82 -7.34
N LYS A 52 8.59 6.90 -6.53
CA LYS A 52 9.97 6.45 -6.84
C LYS A 52 10.45 5.30 -5.98
N LEU A 53 9.54 4.67 -5.23
CA LEU A 53 9.89 3.50 -4.44
C LEU A 53 10.34 2.34 -5.34
N GLU A 54 11.31 1.59 -4.84
CA GLU A 54 11.90 0.44 -5.52
C GLU A 54 11.96 -0.78 -4.57
N PRO A 55 12.07 -2.00 -5.09
CA PRO A 55 12.22 -3.22 -4.29
C PRO A 55 13.30 -3.16 -3.22
N LYS A 56 14.44 -2.52 -3.50
CA LYS A 56 15.58 -2.39 -2.56
C LYS A 56 15.18 -1.78 -1.20
N HIS A 57 14.19 -0.89 -1.18
CA HIS A 57 13.71 -0.26 0.06
C HIS A 57 12.95 -1.23 0.98
N PHE A 58 12.68 -2.44 0.51
CA PHE A 58 12.00 -3.50 1.27
C PHE A 58 12.90 -4.72 1.56
N ARG A 59 14.19 -4.66 1.20
CA ARG A 59 15.13 -5.77 1.38
C ARG A 59 15.21 -6.22 2.84
N LYS A 60 15.31 -5.29 3.79
CA LYS A 60 15.38 -5.64 5.22
C LYS A 60 14.12 -6.36 5.71
N TRP A 61 12.96 -6.04 5.13
CA TRP A 61 11.73 -6.77 5.40
C TRP A 61 11.73 -8.18 4.82
N VAL A 62 12.29 -8.36 3.63
CA VAL A 62 12.49 -9.69 3.04
C VAL A 62 13.41 -10.54 3.90
N ASP A 63 14.54 -9.99 4.34
CA ASP A 63 15.47 -10.69 5.23
C ASP A 63 14.80 -11.09 6.55
N PHE A 64 14.02 -10.19 7.13
CA PHE A 64 13.21 -10.47 8.33
C PHE A 64 12.22 -11.62 8.11
N CYS A 65 11.49 -11.61 7.00
CA CYS A 65 10.52 -12.64 6.65
C CYS A 65 11.20 -14.00 6.41
N LYS A 66 12.29 -14.03 5.64
CA LYS A 66 13.04 -15.25 5.36
C LYS A 66 13.54 -15.92 6.64
N ALA A 67 14.10 -15.14 7.56
CA ALA A 67 14.61 -15.65 8.83
C ALA A 67 13.52 -16.31 9.71
N ARG A 68 12.23 -16.04 9.44
CA ARG A 68 11.07 -16.49 10.23
C ARG A 68 10.11 -17.39 9.45
N GLY A 69 10.40 -17.67 8.18
CA GLY A 69 9.52 -18.45 7.32
C GLY A 69 8.17 -17.78 7.04
N LEU A 70 8.15 -16.45 6.96
CA LEU A 70 6.96 -15.65 6.70
C LEU A 70 6.78 -15.38 5.21
N GLY A 71 5.54 -15.30 4.76
CA GLY A 71 5.16 -14.61 3.54
C GLY A 71 4.89 -13.12 3.78
N ALA A 72 4.73 -12.36 2.70
CA ALA A 72 4.32 -10.97 2.77
C ALA A 72 3.22 -10.66 1.76
N ASP A 73 2.25 -9.86 2.20
CA ASP A 73 1.31 -9.14 1.35
C ASP A 73 1.65 -7.64 1.39
N PHE A 74 1.11 -6.86 0.47
CA PHE A 74 1.53 -5.48 0.30
C PHE A 74 0.34 -4.51 0.16
N ASN A 75 0.41 -3.40 0.89
CA ASN A 75 -0.55 -2.32 0.80
C ASN A 75 0.14 -1.06 0.26
N PRO A 76 -0.26 -0.55 -0.91
CA PRO A 76 0.29 0.68 -1.50
C PRO A 76 0.19 1.92 -0.63
N THR A 77 -0.78 1.99 0.29
CA THR A 77 -0.95 3.13 1.21
C THR A 77 -1.22 4.44 0.47
N TYR A 78 -2.36 4.53 -0.24
CA TYR A 78 -2.80 5.75 -0.93
C TYR A 78 -3.37 6.80 0.04
N PHE A 79 -2.65 7.07 1.14
CA PHE A 79 -3.04 8.03 2.18
C PHE A 79 -1.81 8.49 2.98
N SER A 80 -2.03 9.45 3.88
CA SER A 80 -0.97 10.00 4.74
C SER A 80 0.22 10.56 3.96
N HIS A 81 -0.08 11.38 2.95
CA HIS A 81 0.90 12.04 2.09
C HIS A 81 0.36 13.39 1.63
N PRO A 82 1.18 14.43 1.43
CA PRO A 82 0.71 15.75 0.97
C PRO A 82 -0.07 15.71 -0.34
N MET A 83 0.25 14.77 -1.23
CA MET A 83 -0.48 14.57 -2.50
C MET A 83 -1.85 13.88 -2.34
N CYS A 84 -2.35 13.68 -1.11
CA CYS A 84 -3.67 13.09 -0.84
C CYS A 84 -4.79 14.11 -0.65
N ASP A 85 -4.57 15.40 -0.85
CA ASP A 85 -5.57 16.44 -0.56
C ASP A 85 -6.31 16.88 -1.83
N PRO A 86 -7.62 16.64 -1.91
CA PRO A 86 -8.42 15.74 -1.09
C PRO A 86 -8.55 14.32 -1.65
N LEU A 87 -8.07 14.05 -2.87
CA LEU A 87 -8.24 12.79 -3.60
C LEU A 87 -6.91 12.30 -4.16
N THR A 88 -6.81 10.99 -4.42
CA THR A 88 -5.64 10.34 -4.98
C THR A 88 -5.88 9.87 -6.43
N LEU A 89 -6.18 8.60 -6.64
CA LEU A 89 -6.40 7.99 -7.96
C LEU A 89 -7.64 8.55 -8.70
N SER A 90 -8.56 9.17 -7.98
CA SER A 90 -9.75 9.81 -8.55
C SER A 90 -9.64 11.33 -8.67
N SER A 91 -8.51 11.92 -8.30
CA SER A 91 -8.32 13.37 -8.32
C SER A 91 -8.61 13.95 -9.71
N PRO A 92 -9.29 15.11 -9.81
CA PRO A 92 -9.40 15.85 -11.07
C PRO A 92 -8.05 16.45 -11.51
N ASN A 93 -7.10 16.64 -10.58
CA ASN A 93 -5.76 17.09 -10.87
C ASN A 93 -4.94 15.95 -11.48
N GLU A 94 -4.47 16.14 -12.72
CA GLU A 94 -3.72 15.12 -13.45
C GLU A 94 -2.34 14.86 -12.84
N GLU A 95 -1.67 15.87 -12.32
CA GLU A 95 -0.37 15.72 -11.66
C GLU A 95 -0.50 14.80 -10.42
N THR A 96 -1.51 15.05 -9.59
CA THR A 96 -1.83 14.20 -8.43
C THR A 96 -2.12 12.77 -8.86
N ARG A 97 -2.98 12.56 -9.89
CA ARG A 97 -3.25 11.22 -10.39
C ARG A 97 -2.00 10.54 -10.92
N ARG A 98 -1.18 11.25 -11.69
CA ARG A 98 0.06 10.71 -12.26
C ARG A 98 1.02 10.25 -11.19
N PHE A 99 1.21 11.03 -10.15
CA PHE A 99 2.00 10.65 -8.98
C PHE A 99 1.51 9.32 -8.39
N TRP A 100 0.22 9.19 -8.13
CA TRP A 100 -0.34 7.99 -7.52
C TRP A 100 -0.40 6.78 -8.46
N ILE A 101 -0.55 6.98 -9.75
CA ILE A 101 -0.44 5.91 -10.75
C ILE A 101 1.00 5.37 -10.79
N ASN A 102 1.99 6.25 -10.83
CA ASN A 102 3.41 5.85 -10.80
C ASN A 102 3.73 5.10 -9.50
N HIS A 103 3.23 5.58 -8.38
CA HIS A 103 3.30 4.87 -7.10
C HIS A 103 2.67 3.46 -7.18
N GLY A 104 1.49 3.33 -7.75
CA GLY A 104 0.83 2.04 -7.93
C GLY A 104 1.64 1.06 -8.77
N LYS A 105 2.23 1.52 -9.87
CA LYS A 105 3.15 0.73 -10.70
C LYS A 105 4.39 0.30 -9.92
N ALA A 106 4.99 1.19 -9.14
CA ALA A 106 6.09 0.85 -8.24
C ALA A 106 5.69 -0.25 -7.25
N CYS A 107 4.47 -0.17 -6.69
CA CYS A 107 3.95 -1.17 -5.75
C CYS A 107 3.74 -2.55 -6.39
N ILE A 108 3.36 -2.62 -7.68
CA ILE A 108 3.33 -3.90 -8.43
C ILE A 108 4.72 -4.53 -8.48
N ARG A 109 5.75 -3.76 -8.85
CA ARG A 109 7.14 -4.26 -8.90
C ARG A 109 7.65 -4.72 -7.53
N ILE A 110 7.31 -3.97 -6.47
CA ILE A 110 7.64 -4.35 -5.09
C ILE A 110 6.91 -5.63 -4.70
N SER A 111 5.62 -5.77 -5.02
CA SER A 111 4.85 -6.97 -4.71
C SER A 111 5.40 -8.21 -5.41
N GLN A 112 5.84 -8.07 -6.66
CA GLN A 112 6.49 -9.15 -7.38
C GLN A 112 7.82 -9.54 -6.73
N TYR A 113 8.66 -8.57 -6.40
CA TYR A 113 9.91 -8.82 -5.68
C TYR A 113 9.69 -9.56 -4.35
N LEU A 114 8.70 -9.14 -3.56
CA LEU A 114 8.35 -9.83 -2.31
C LEU A 114 7.94 -11.29 -2.57
N ALA A 115 7.12 -11.53 -3.60
CA ALA A 115 6.67 -12.88 -3.95
C ALA A 115 7.81 -13.78 -4.42
N GLU A 116 8.69 -13.27 -5.28
CA GLU A 116 9.88 -13.99 -5.79
C GLU A 116 10.82 -14.35 -4.65
N GLU A 117 11.16 -13.40 -3.81
CA GLU A 117 12.11 -13.57 -2.71
C GLU A 117 11.59 -14.49 -1.58
N LEU A 118 10.29 -14.49 -1.32
CA LEU A 118 9.68 -15.27 -0.26
C LEU A 118 9.06 -16.59 -0.75
N GLY A 119 9.04 -16.84 -2.07
CA GLY A 119 8.50 -18.06 -2.66
C GLY A 119 7.00 -18.26 -2.44
N GLN A 120 6.24 -17.18 -2.25
CA GLN A 120 4.81 -17.19 -2.00
C GLN A 120 4.11 -16.05 -2.75
N PRO A 121 2.89 -16.25 -3.29
CA PRO A 121 2.16 -15.15 -3.91
C PRO A 121 1.96 -13.98 -2.93
N CYS A 122 2.11 -12.76 -3.44
CA CYS A 122 1.87 -11.52 -2.71
C CYS A 122 0.53 -10.94 -3.13
N THR A 123 -0.38 -10.73 -2.19
CA THR A 123 -1.60 -9.95 -2.41
C THR A 123 -1.26 -8.46 -2.32
N MET A 124 -1.56 -7.71 -3.37
CA MET A 124 -1.43 -6.26 -3.37
C MET A 124 -2.81 -5.63 -3.15
N ASN A 125 -3.03 -5.10 -1.95
CA ASN A 125 -4.33 -4.58 -1.55
C ASN A 125 -4.46 -3.09 -1.88
N ILE A 126 -5.20 -2.76 -2.95
CA ILE A 126 -5.44 -1.40 -3.40
C ILE A 126 -6.65 -0.83 -2.65
N TRP A 127 -6.37 0.03 -1.69
CA TRP A 127 -7.37 0.79 -0.95
C TRP A 127 -7.06 2.28 -1.03
N THR A 128 -8.07 3.11 -1.29
CA THR A 128 -7.94 4.56 -1.27
C THR A 128 -8.91 5.18 -0.27
N GLY A 129 -8.51 6.32 0.31
CA GLY A 129 -9.39 7.15 1.12
C GLY A 129 -10.34 8.03 0.30
N ASP A 130 -10.29 7.96 -1.03
CA ASP A 130 -11.01 8.86 -1.94
C ASP A 130 -12.52 8.84 -1.69
N GLY A 131 -13.06 10.01 -1.43
CA GLY A 131 -14.49 10.19 -1.13
C GLY A 131 -14.83 11.64 -0.85
N PHE A 132 -16.10 11.91 -0.59
CA PHE A 132 -16.61 13.24 -0.30
C PHE A 132 -17.50 13.19 0.94
N LYS A 133 -17.42 14.25 1.75
CA LYS A 133 -18.25 14.40 2.95
C LYS A 133 -19.74 14.39 2.59
N ASP A 134 -20.09 15.11 1.53
CA ASP A 134 -21.45 15.17 1.00
C ASP A 134 -21.50 14.47 -0.35
N VAL A 135 -22.70 14.06 -0.77
CA VAL A 135 -22.87 13.43 -2.09
C VAL A 135 -22.63 14.48 -3.17
N PRO A 136 -21.61 14.31 -4.03
CA PRO A 136 -21.30 15.29 -5.06
C PRO A 136 -22.34 15.24 -6.21
N ALA A 137 -22.52 16.37 -6.89
CA ALA A 137 -23.36 16.44 -8.09
C ALA A 137 -22.84 15.52 -9.21
N ASP A 138 -21.52 15.50 -9.42
CA ASP A 138 -20.85 14.54 -10.31
C ASP A 138 -20.36 13.33 -9.52
N ARG A 139 -21.15 12.26 -9.54
CA ARG A 139 -20.79 10.98 -8.92
C ARG A 139 -20.04 10.05 -9.86
N LYS A 140 -20.15 10.28 -11.16
CA LYS A 140 -19.55 9.42 -12.18
C LYS A 140 -18.09 9.78 -12.45
N GLY A 141 -17.76 11.04 -12.59
CA GLY A 141 -16.43 11.52 -12.95
C GLY A 141 -15.31 10.99 -12.05
N PRO A 142 -15.42 11.06 -10.70
CA PRO A 142 -14.42 10.48 -9.80
C PRO A 142 -14.24 8.97 -10.00
N ARG A 143 -15.31 8.22 -10.22
CA ARG A 143 -15.24 6.77 -10.47
C ARG A 143 -14.60 6.43 -11.80
N ASP A 144 -14.92 7.19 -12.86
CA ASP A 144 -14.29 7.02 -14.18
C ASP A 144 -12.78 7.27 -14.10
N ARG A 145 -12.36 8.33 -13.40
CA ARG A 145 -10.93 8.62 -13.17
C ARG A 145 -10.25 7.54 -12.34
N TYR A 146 -10.88 7.08 -11.27
CA TYR A 146 -10.37 5.99 -10.44
C TYR A 146 -10.17 4.71 -11.28
N ARG A 147 -11.19 4.31 -12.04
CA ARG A 147 -11.12 3.16 -12.94
C ARG A 147 -9.96 3.30 -13.94
N ALA A 148 -9.87 4.43 -14.63
CA ALA A 148 -8.78 4.67 -15.59
C ALA A 148 -7.40 4.60 -14.93
N SER A 149 -7.27 5.09 -13.69
CA SER A 149 -6.03 5.01 -12.92
C SER A 149 -5.69 3.56 -12.55
N ILE A 150 -6.67 2.77 -12.14
CA ILE A 150 -6.48 1.33 -11.85
C ILE A 150 -6.09 0.57 -13.12
N ASP A 151 -6.81 0.79 -14.24
CA ASP A 151 -6.50 0.15 -15.52
C ASP A 151 -5.05 0.45 -15.94
N GLU A 152 -4.59 1.68 -15.74
CA GLU A 152 -3.20 2.06 -16.05
C GLU A 152 -2.18 1.43 -15.08
N ILE A 153 -2.49 1.35 -13.78
CA ILE A 153 -1.63 0.67 -12.79
C ILE A 153 -1.48 -0.81 -13.17
N LEU A 154 -2.58 -1.48 -13.49
CA LEU A 154 -2.59 -2.89 -13.81
C LEU A 154 -2.01 -3.20 -15.21
N SER A 155 -1.72 -2.20 -16.03
CA SER A 155 -0.96 -2.35 -17.27
C SER A 155 0.56 -2.52 -17.04
N GLU A 156 1.05 -2.27 -15.83
CA GLU A 156 2.43 -2.59 -15.46
C GLU A 156 2.64 -4.10 -15.58
N PRO A 157 3.70 -4.59 -16.25
CA PRO A 157 3.93 -6.03 -16.40
C PRO A 157 4.17 -6.72 -15.05
N TYR A 158 3.50 -7.83 -14.81
CA TYR A 158 3.72 -8.68 -13.63
C TYR A 158 3.28 -10.13 -13.90
N ASP A 159 3.78 -11.07 -13.10
CA ASP A 159 3.35 -12.47 -13.14
C ASP A 159 2.10 -12.65 -12.27
N PHE A 160 0.97 -13.03 -12.90
CA PHE A 160 -0.29 -13.31 -12.21
C PHE A 160 -0.22 -14.46 -11.19
N ASN A 161 0.77 -15.34 -11.28
CA ASN A 161 0.97 -16.40 -10.29
C ASN A 161 1.59 -15.83 -9.02
N LEU A 162 2.36 -14.76 -9.11
CA LEU A 162 3.12 -14.15 -8.02
C LEU A 162 2.38 -12.96 -7.41
N VAL A 163 1.78 -12.09 -8.20
CA VAL A 163 1.10 -10.91 -7.69
C VAL A 163 -0.40 -11.04 -7.86
N LYS A 164 -1.14 -10.81 -6.80
CA LYS A 164 -2.61 -10.83 -6.75
C LYS A 164 -3.15 -9.44 -6.39
N PRO A 165 -3.31 -8.54 -7.36
CA PRO A 165 -3.92 -7.25 -7.09
C PRO A 165 -5.38 -7.43 -6.67
N CYS A 166 -5.75 -6.80 -5.58
CA CYS A 166 -7.12 -6.79 -5.05
C CYS A 166 -7.55 -5.35 -4.82
N ILE A 167 -8.81 -5.04 -5.13
CA ILE A 167 -9.41 -3.75 -4.79
C ILE A 167 -10.22 -3.94 -3.51
N GLU A 168 -9.84 -3.22 -2.48
CA GLU A 168 -10.62 -3.17 -1.24
C GLU A 168 -11.61 -2.03 -1.32
N SER A 169 -12.88 -2.35 -1.15
CA SER A 169 -13.94 -1.34 -1.07
C SER A 169 -13.77 -0.49 0.18
N LYS A 170 -13.80 0.84 0.03
CA LYS A 170 -13.86 1.73 1.18
C LYS A 170 -15.20 1.55 1.89
N VAL A 171 -15.14 1.18 3.16
CA VAL A 171 -16.34 1.03 3.99
C VAL A 171 -16.97 2.41 4.22
N PHE A 172 -18.26 2.51 4.00
CA PHE A 172 -19.06 3.69 4.31
C PHE A 172 -18.90 4.09 5.78
N GLY A 173 -18.66 5.37 6.03
CA GLY A 173 -18.57 5.92 7.39
C GLY A 173 -17.19 5.81 8.05
N ILE A 174 -16.17 5.26 7.40
CA ILE A 174 -14.78 5.45 7.83
C ILE A 174 -14.37 6.87 7.44
N GLY A 175 -14.14 7.71 8.43
CA GLY A 175 -14.13 9.15 8.24
C GLY A 175 -15.57 9.67 8.31
N VAL A 176 -15.90 10.69 7.54
CA VAL A 176 -17.23 11.31 7.55
C VAL A 176 -17.85 11.37 6.15
N GLU A 177 -17.37 10.51 5.24
CA GLU A 177 -17.79 10.55 3.85
C GLU A 177 -19.19 9.95 3.65
N ALA A 178 -20.06 10.71 2.98
CA ALA A 178 -21.32 10.22 2.47
C ALA A 178 -21.21 9.55 1.08
N TYR A 179 -20.08 9.73 0.40
CA TYR A 179 -19.78 9.15 -0.90
C TYR A 179 -18.33 8.65 -0.95
N THR A 180 -18.14 7.38 -1.29
CA THR A 180 -16.84 6.76 -1.46
C THR A 180 -16.61 6.39 -2.93
N VAL A 181 -15.40 6.65 -3.45
CA VAL A 181 -15.09 6.40 -4.86
C VAL A 181 -14.77 4.94 -5.12
N GLY A 182 -13.97 4.33 -4.25
CA GLY A 182 -13.52 2.95 -4.37
C GLY A 182 -14.49 1.89 -3.82
N SER A 183 -15.77 2.22 -3.64
CA SER A 183 -16.79 1.24 -3.28
C SER A 183 -17.38 0.58 -4.53
N ALA A 184 -17.72 -0.70 -4.40
CA ALA A 184 -18.45 -1.44 -5.42
C ALA A 184 -19.88 -0.89 -5.62
#